data_6c717d61e54523481e9e21b6a711a702
#
_entry.id   6c717d61e54523481e9e21b6a711a702
#
_cell.length_a   1.000
_cell.length_b   1.000
_cell.length_c   1.000
_cell.angle_alpha   90.00
_cell.angle_beta   90.00
_cell.angle_gamma   90.00
#
_symmetry.space_group_name_H-M   'P 1'
#
loop_
_entity.id
_entity.type
_entity.pdbx_description
1 polymer ?
#
loop_
_entity_poly.entity_id
_entity_poly.type
_entity_poly.pdbx_seq_one_letter_code
_entity_poly.pdbx_strand_id
1 'polypeptide(L)'
;MKKTLIALASVAAVGFAFAQQVSLYGKIDANIGVTTSNSGAAGEQDLAATQVSSGGLSGSRWGMKGTEDLGGGMSASFQLESGLAVDTGVSTGFMNQAFIKLAGNFGAISLGRQYNAADNLWSDLDAQEYSNSAMGYAWNNGAHSDAGNVNNMIQYTLPAMGNFSAYVQLAPGENNDISGRSAGNYVAVAANYANGPFAIGVAYENTSVTTAATAAGTTYAFPLATGACTATWTLANGICSKASAAAVATNVDTSNTSVGGSYDLGMMKVYAGFEQGKTVAKQDAGYSIGVQVPMGAAKLHLGYAKETQIADGNAIDGLSKAFGGQIVYAVSKRTDGYVSYVSGTANAPVAAATFQPESKLTNFSVGVRHSF
;
A
#
# COMPACT_ATOMS: atom_id res chain seq x y z
N MET A 1 -1.89 -58.31 31.00
CA MET A 1 -2.92 -57.28 31.13
C MET A 1 -2.36 -55.83 31.17
N LYS A 2 -1.18 -55.54 31.73
CA LYS A 2 -0.61 -54.15 31.77
C LYS A 2 -0.10 -53.64 30.41
N LYS A 3 0.29 -54.49 29.47
CA LYS A 3 0.78 -54.09 28.11
C LYS A 3 -0.35 -53.73 27.13
N THR A 4 -1.55 -54.27 27.32
CA THR A 4 -2.73 -53.97 26.52
C THR A 4 -3.39 -52.65 26.89
N LEU A 5 -3.28 -52.21 28.14
CA LEU A 5 -3.78 -50.89 28.58
C LEU A 5 -2.95 -49.71 28.06
N ILE A 6 -1.62 -49.90 27.89
CA ILE A 6 -0.74 -48.87 27.31
C ILE A 6 -1.00 -48.72 25.82
N ALA A 7 -1.27 -49.83 25.10
CA ALA A 7 -1.61 -49.78 23.69
C ALA A 7 -2.98 -49.10 23.41
N LEU A 8 -3.95 -49.29 24.32
CA LEU A 8 -5.26 -48.63 24.21
C LEU A 8 -5.20 -47.15 24.56
N ALA A 9 -4.35 -46.76 25.51
CA ALA A 9 -4.12 -45.35 25.83
C ALA A 9 -3.38 -44.59 24.71
N SER A 10 -2.47 -45.26 23.99
CA SER A 10 -1.78 -44.67 22.85
C SER A 10 -2.70 -44.54 21.60
N VAL A 11 -3.68 -45.41 21.41
CA VAL A 11 -4.68 -45.31 20.35
C VAL A 11 -5.74 -44.25 20.68
N ALA A 12 -6.08 -44.04 21.95
CA ALA A 12 -6.98 -42.96 22.38
C ALA A 12 -6.33 -41.57 22.28
N ALA A 13 -5.01 -41.47 22.35
CA ALA A 13 -4.27 -40.21 22.17
C ALA A 13 -4.09 -39.78 20.69
N VAL A 14 -4.35 -40.69 19.74
CA VAL A 14 -4.27 -40.39 18.30
C VAL A 14 -5.63 -39.85 17.75
N GLY A 15 -6.67 -39.76 18.61
CA GLY A 15 -8.05 -39.52 18.19
C GLY A 15 -8.47 -38.07 17.95
N PHE A 16 -7.64 -37.05 18.21
CA PHE A 16 -7.98 -35.66 17.96
C PHE A 16 -6.79 -34.84 17.41
N ALA A 17 -6.14 -35.39 16.40
CA ALA A 17 -5.43 -34.48 15.50
C ALA A 17 -6.53 -33.75 14.69
N PHE A 18 -7.02 -32.63 15.20
CA PHE A 18 -7.72 -31.67 14.38
C PHE A 18 -6.76 -31.32 13.24
N ALA A 19 -7.05 -31.83 12.04
CA ALA A 19 -6.20 -31.60 10.90
C ALA A 19 -6.16 -30.08 10.67
N GLN A 20 -5.02 -29.48 10.97
CA GLN A 20 -4.74 -28.10 10.62
C GLN A 20 -5.07 -27.95 9.14
N GLN A 21 -6.15 -27.23 8.81
CA GLN A 21 -6.51 -27.00 7.44
C GLN A 21 -5.62 -25.90 6.88
N VAL A 22 -4.61 -26.28 6.11
CA VAL A 22 -3.85 -25.36 5.29
C VAL A 22 -4.60 -25.19 3.96
N SER A 23 -4.98 -23.97 3.66
CA SER A 23 -5.64 -23.60 2.41
C SER A 23 -4.67 -22.86 1.51
N LEU A 24 -4.53 -23.32 0.28
CA LEU A 24 -3.96 -22.54 -0.81
C LEU A 24 -5.05 -21.60 -1.34
N TYR A 25 -4.71 -20.35 -1.55
CA TYR A 25 -5.62 -19.35 -2.11
C TYR A 25 -4.87 -18.39 -3.00
N GLY A 26 -5.60 -17.66 -3.83
CA GLY A 26 -5.00 -16.63 -4.66
C GLY A 26 -5.98 -16.00 -5.63
N LYS A 27 -5.45 -15.07 -6.39
CA LYS A 27 -6.12 -14.48 -7.55
C LYS A 27 -5.11 -14.15 -8.64
N ILE A 28 -5.50 -14.42 -9.85
CA ILE A 28 -4.78 -14.07 -11.07
C ILE A 28 -5.62 -13.03 -11.79
N ASP A 29 -5.05 -11.87 -12.02
CA ASP A 29 -5.67 -10.75 -12.71
C ASP A 29 -4.73 -10.29 -13.84
N ALA A 30 -5.17 -10.47 -15.08
CA ALA A 30 -4.42 -10.09 -16.27
C ALA A 30 -5.29 -9.24 -17.19
N ASN A 31 -4.69 -8.21 -17.75
CA ASN A 31 -5.36 -7.33 -18.70
C ASN A 31 -4.47 -6.97 -19.88
N ILE A 32 -5.10 -6.57 -20.97
CA ILE A 32 -4.47 -5.84 -22.06
C ILE A 32 -5.01 -4.41 -22.04
N GLY A 33 -4.12 -3.45 -22.12
CA GLY A 33 -4.50 -2.05 -22.02
C GLY A 33 -3.60 -1.12 -22.84
N VAL A 34 -4.11 0.08 -23.02
CA VAL A 34 -3.37 1.20 -23.61
C VAL A 34 -3.18 2.25 -22.55
N THR A 35 -1.93 2.54 -22.24
CA THR A 35 -1.54 3.66 -21.38
C THR A 35 -1.04 4.80 -22.24
N THR A 36 -1.64 5.97 -22.12
CA THR A 36 -1.17 7.20 -22.76
C THR A 36 -0.66 8.14 -21.67
N SER A 37 0.54 8.65 -21.84
CA SER A 37 1.17 9.58 -20.92
C SER A 37 1.72 10.80 -21.64
N ASN A 38 1.70 11.97 -20.97
CA ASN A 38 2.27 13.22 -21.40
C ASN A 38 2.86 13.91 -20.18
N SER A 39 4.12 14.37 -20.25
CA SER A 39 4.76 15.09 -19.14
C SER A 39 4.29 16.55 -19.04
N GLY A 40 3.55 17.03 -20.05
CA GLY A 40 3.09 18.41 -20.15
C GLY A 40 4.16 19.41 -20.63
N ALA A 41 5.38 18.96 -20.92
CA ALA A 41 6.42 19.85 -21.43
C ALA A 41 6.03 20.42 -22.81
N ALA A 42 6.37 21.69 -23.04
CA ALA A 42 6.02 22.35 -24.30
C ALA A 42 6.61 21.61 -25.51
N GLY A 43 5.75 21.20 -26.43
CA GLY A 43 6.14 20.47 -27.63
C GLY A 43 6.22 18.95 -27.51
N GLU A 44 5.93 18.38 -26.35
CA GLU A 44 5.80 16.92 -26.17
C GLU A 44 4.52 16.39 -26.80
N GLN A 45 4.64 15.18 -27.36
CA GLN A 45 3.51 14.41 -27.87
C GLN A 45 3.08 13.37 -26.85
N ASP A 46 1.81 12.98 -26.89
CA ASP A 46 1.31 11.87 -26.09
C ASP A 46 2.04 10.57 -26.48
N LEU A 47 2.62 9.91 -25.48
CA LEU A 47 3.23 8.61 -25.65
C LEU A 47 2.18 7.53 -25.31
N ALA A 48 1.87 6.69 -26.29
CA ALA A 48 0.94 5.58 -26.11
C ALA A 48 1.68 4.24 -26.13
N ALA A 49 1.43 3.40 -25.11
CA ALA A 49 1.96 2.05 -25.02
C ALA A 49 0.82 1.05 -24.85
N THR A 50 0.79 0.02 -25.69
CA THR A 50 -0.10 -1.12 -25.52
C THR A 50 0.66 -2.24 -24.85
N GLN A 51 0.12 -2.77 -23.75
CA GLN A 51 0.80 -3.81 -22.99
C GLN A 51 -0.19 -4.79 -22.36
N VAL A 52 0.31 -6.00 -22.11
CA VAL A 52 -0.32 -6.92 -21.17
C VAL A 52 0.21 -6.58 -19.79
N SER A 53 -0.66 -6.48 -18.80
CA SER A 53 -0.29 -6.11 -17.43
C SER A 53 -0.96 -7.02 -16.42
N SER A 54 -0.38 -7.09 -15.24
CA SER A 54 -0.92 -7.79 -14.08
C SER A 54 -1.68 -6.80 -13.18
N GLY A 55 -2.85 -7.19 -12.66
CA GLY A 55 -3.50 -6.46 -11.57
C GLY A 55 -4.37 -5.28 -12.00
N GLY A 56 -5.28 -5.44 -12.94
CA GLY A 56 -6.19 -4.37 -13.38
C GLY A 56 -7.31 -4.04 -12.39
N LEU A 57 -7.92 -5.05 -11.74
CA LEU A 57 -8.88 -4.88 -10.64
C LEU A 57 -8.22 -5.07 -9.28
N SER A 58 -7.27 -6.00 -9.19
CA SER A 58 -6.57 -6.28 -7.93
C SER A 58 -5.24 -6.94 -8.19
N GLY A 59 -4.21 -6.60 -7.41
CA GLY A 59 -2.90 -7.23 -7.52
C GLY A 59 -2.98 -8.75 -7.56
N SER A 60 -2.37 -9.38 -8.56
CA SER A 60 -2.28 -10.84 -8.63
C SER A 60 -1.41 -11.35 -7.50
N ARG A 61 -1.86 -12.43 -6.85
CA ARG A 61 -1.18 -13.00 -5.68
C ARG A 61 -1.59 -14.43 -5.44
N TRP A 62 -0.75 -15.14 -4.71
CA TRP A 62 -1.05 -16.45 -4.18
C TRP A 62 -0.54 -16.57 -2.75
N GLY A 63 -1.12 -17.44 -1.95
CA GLY A 63 -0.72 -17.60 -0.58
C GLY A 63 -1.23 -18.87 0.05
N MET A 64 -0.72 -19.14 1.23
CA MET A 64 -1.15 -20.21 2.11
C MET A 64 -1.57 -19.62 3.44
N LYS A 65 -2.65 -20.13 3.99
CA LYS A 65 -3.11 -19.80 5.34
C LYS A 65 -3.62 -21.03 6.06
N GLY A 66 -3.46 -21.04 7.35
CA GLY A 66 -3.96 -22.14 8.20
C GLY A 66 -4.38 -21.63 9.54
N THR A 67 -5.27 -22.38 10.17
CA THR A 67 -5.74 -22.09 11.54
C THR A 67 -5.84 -23.40 12.30
N GLU A 68 -5.35 -23.38 13.55
CA GLU A 68 -5.42 -24.46 14.52
C GLU A 68 -6.26 -24.00 15.71
N ASP A 69 -7.20 -24.81 16.15
CA ASP A 69 -7.93 -24.61 17.39
C ASP A 69 -7.09 -25.17 18.54
N LEU A 70 -6.69 -24.30 19.46
CA LEU A 70 -5.88 -24.66 20.63
C LEU A 70 -6.73 -25.08 21.85
N GLY A 71 -8.06 -25.07 21.70
CA GLY A 71 -8.98 -25.28 22.78
C GLY A 71 -9.15 -24.06 23.69
N GLY A 72 -10.15 -24.12 24.59
CA GLY A 72 -10.42 -23.01 25.51
C GLY A 72 -10.81 -21.68 24.85
N GLY A 73 -11.25 -21.69 23.59
CA GLY A 73 -11.58 -20.50 22.83
C GLY A 73 -10.35 -19.78 22.24
N MET A 74 -9.20 -20.44 22.23
CA MET A 74 -7.96 -19.92 21.62
C MET A 74 -7.70 -20.56 20.26
N SER A 75 -7.07 -19.81 19.35
CA SER A 75 -6.61 -20.31 18.07
C SER A 75 -5.27 -19.72 17.69
N ALA A 76 -4.45 -20.51 16.99
CA ALA A 76 -3.26 -20.05 16.29
C ALA A 76 -3.51 -20.08 14.78
N SER A 77 -3.06 -19.06 14.06
CA SER A 77 -3.17 -19.02 12.62
C SER A 77 -1.94 -18.39 11.98
N PHE A 78 -1.70 -18.70 10.71
CA PHE A 78 -0.65 -18.08 9.94
C PHE A 78 -1.17 -17.70 8.55
N GLN A 79 -0.50 -16.74 7.93
CA GLN A 79 -0.69 -16.37 6.54
C GLN A 79 0.65 -16.04 5.89
N LEU A 80 0.88 -16.60 4.70
CA LEU A 80 2.00 -16.32 3.83
C LEU A 80 1.43 -15.94 2.46
N GLU A 81 1.73 -14.73 1.96
CA GLU A 81 1.21 -14.24 0.68
C GLU A 81 2.30 -13.60 -0.16
N SER A 82 2.36 -14.00 -1.42
CA SER A 82 3.30 -13.51 -2.43
C SER A 82 2.54 -12.79 -3.52
N GLY A 83 3.00 -11.61 -3.89
CA GLY A 83 2.60 -10.96 -5.13
C GLY A 83 3.13 -11.70 -6.35
N LEU A 84 2.43 -11.59 -7.46
CA LEU A 84 2.77 -12.20 -8.74
C LEU A 84 2.49 -11.23 -9.88
N ALA A 85 3.48 -10.96 -10.72
CA ALA A 85 3.30 -10.27 -11.98
C ALA A 85 3.01 -11.31 -13.08
N VAL A 86 1.77 -11.38 -13.55
CA VAL A 86 1.33 -12.44 -14.48
C VAL A 86 1.95 -12.27 -15.87
N ASP A 87 2.20 -11.05 -16.26
CA ASP A 87 2.81 -10.67 -17.55
C ASP A 87 4.29 -11.08 -17.67
N THR A 88 5.01 -11.13 -16.55
CA THR A 88 6.45 -11.44 -16.53
C THR A 88 6.79 -12.72 -15.77
N GLY A 89 5.85 -13.26 -14.97
CA GLY A 89 6.08 -14.40 -14.09
C GLY A 89 6.90 -14.08 -12.84
N VAL A 90 7.22 -12.81 -12.59
CA VAL A 90 7.97 -12.39 -11.40
C VAL A 90 7.12 -12.56 -10.15
N SER A 91 7.70 -13.21 -9.13
CA SER A 91 7.10 -13.36 -7.80
C SER A 91 7.90 -12.57 -6.77
N THR A 92 7.21 -11.92 -5.84
CA THR A 92 7.84 -11.10 -4.80
C THR A 92 8.28 -11.92 -3.57
N GLY A 93 8.13 -13.25 -3.59
CA GLY A 93 8.22 -14.04 -2.37
C GLY A 93 7.09 -13.67 -1.40
N PHE A 94 7.19 -13.99 -0.12
CA PHE A 94 6.14 -13.67 0.85
C PHE A 94 6.19 -12.20 1.32
N MET A 95 6.36 -11.27 0.38
CA MET A 95 6.48 -9.85 0.70
C MET A 95 5.14 -9.13 0.88
N ASN A 96 4.01 -9.73 0.52
CA ASN A 96 2.71 -9.13 0.83
C ASN A 96 2.38 -9.35 2.31
N GLN A 97 2.34 -10.60 2.74
CA GLN A 97 2.08 -10.93 4.13
C GLN A 97 2.88 -12.16 4.56
N ALA A 98 3.43 -12.14 5.78
CA ALA A 98 4.13 -13.26 6.38
C ALA A 98 4.02 -13.11 7.91
N PHE A 99 2.99 -13.69 8.52
CA PHE A 99 2.74 -13.54 9.96
C PHE A 99 2.14 -14.78 10.60
N ILE A 100 2.30 -14.86 11.93
CA ILE A 100 1.58 -15.75 12.81
C ILE A 100 0.66 -14.93 13.73
N LYS A 101 -0.51 -15.47 14.09
CA LYS A 101 -1.49 -14.81 14.94
C LYS A 101 -2.01 -15.77 15.99
N LEU A 102 -2.06 -15.32 17.25
CA LEU A 102 -2.73 -15.97 18.37
C LEU A 102 -3.98 -15.16 18.73
N ALA A 103 -5.13 -15.80 18.77
CA ALA A 103 -6.41 -15.17 19.11
C ALA A 103 -7.13 -15.90 20.22
N GLY A 104 -7.96 -15.17 20.97
CA GLY A 104 -8.75 -15.70 22.09
C GLY A 104 -9.71 -14.62 22.62
N ASN A 105 -10.25 -14.85 23.82
CA ASN A 105 -11.15 -13.87 24.48
C ASN A 105 -10.46 -12.52 24.79
N PHE A 106 -9.13 -12.50 24.80
CA PHE A 106 -8.32 -11.28 24.98
C PHE A 106 -8.18 -10.45 23.70
N GLY A 107 -8.75 -10.89 22.59
CA GLY A 107 -8.53 -10.32 21.25
C GLY A 107 -7.52 -11.15 20.46
N ALA A 108 -6.65 -10.51 19.68
CA ALA A 108 -5.64 -11.21 18.89
C ALA A 108 -4.31 -10.45 18.88
N ILE A 109 -3.21 -11.20 18.90
CA ILE A 109 -1.85 -10.70 18.69
C ILE A 109 -1.31 -11.35 17.43
N SER A 110 -0.81 -10.58 16.47
CA SER A 110 -0.11 -11.08 15.29
C SER A 110 1.29 -10.49 15.18
N LEU A 111 2.23 -11.32 14.72
CA LEU A 111 3.66 -11.00 14.61
C LEU A 111 4.14 -11.31 13.19
N GLY A 112 4.81 -10.37 12.55
CA GLY A 112 5.41 -10.55 11.23
C GLY A 112 5.07 -9.41 10.27
N ARG A 113 5.27 -9.65 8.97
CA ARG A 113 4.98 -8.67 7.93
C ARG A 113 3.49 -8.64 7.60
N GLN A 114 2.87 -7.47 7.69
CA GLN A 114 1.43 -7.27 7.52
C GLN A 114 1.16 -5.92 6.82
N TYR A 115 -0.06 -5.75 6.33
CA TYR A 115 -0.52 -4.46 5.80
C TYR A 115 -0.54 -3.38 6.88
N ASN A 116 -0.19 -2.15 6.49
CA ASN A 116 -0.32 -0.97 7.34
C ASN A 116 -1.81 -0.63 7.61
N ALA A 117 -2.04 0.34 8.48
CA ALA A 117 -3.39 0.69 8.90
C ALA A 117 -4.19 1.40 7.78
N ALA A 118 -3.54 2.24 6.98
CA ALA A 118 -4.19 2.92 5.87
C ALA A 118 -4.60 1.93 4.76
N ASP A 119 -3.73 1.01 4.36
CA ASP A 119 -4.05 -0.02 3.36
C ASP A 119 -5.22 -0.91 3.78
N ASN A 120 -5.24 -1.33 5.05
CA ASN A 120 -6.37 -2.09 5.57
C ASN A 120 -7.69 -1.29 5.49
N LEU A 121 -7.65 0.01 5.78
CA LEU A 121 -8.81 0.88 5.70
C LEU A 121 -9.30 1.03 4.25
N TRP A 122 -8.40 1.34 3.33
CA TRP A 122 -8.75 1.63 1.94
C TRP A 122 -9.13 0.37 1.15
N SER A 123 -8.62 -0.81 1.52
CA SER A 123 -9.04 -2.08 0.91
C SER A 123 -10.54 -2.35 1.05
N ASP A 124 -11.17 -1.81 2.10
CA ASP A 124 -12.60 -1.97 2.39
C ASP A 124 -13.46 -0.78 1.92
N LEU A 125 -12.85 0.40 1.75
CA LEU A 125 -13.56 1.66 1.58
C LEU A 125 -13.26 2.39 0.25
N ASP A 126 -12.54 1.76 -0.69
CA ASP A 126 -12.44 2.25 -2.08
C ASP A 126 -13.51 1.62 -2.97
N ALA A 127 -14.26 2.47 -3.66
CA ALA A 127 -15.29 2.05 -4.61
C ALA A 127 -14.74 1.24 -5.80
N GLN A 128 -13.46 1.38 -6.14
CA GLN A 128 -12.80 0.77 -7.29
C GLN A 128 -11.83 -0.38 -6.92
N GLU A 129 -11.94 -0.92 -5.71
CA GLU A 129 -11.12 -2.02 -5.21
C GLU A 129 -9.60 -1.72 -5.19
N TYR A 130 -9.20 -0.43 -5.09
CA TYR A 130 -7.86 0.11 -4.88
C TYR A 130 -6.85 -0.07 -6.03
N SER A 131 -6.92 -1.12 -6.83
CA SER A 131 -6.09 -1.28 -8.02
C SER A 131 -6.64 -0.45 -9.18
N ASN A 132 -5.79 0.20 -9.95
CA ASN A 132 -6.17 1.00 -11.11
C ASN A 132 -7.38 1.94 -10.83
N SER A 133 -7.41 2.48 -9.61
CA SER A 133 -8.48 3.34 -9.11
C SER A 133 -8.10 4.81 -9.23
N ALA A 134 -9.11 5.68 -9.23
CA ALA A 134 -8.89 7.13 -9.18
C ALA A 134 -8.12 7.52 -7.91
N MET A 135 -8.43 6.89 -6.78
CA MET A 135 -7.76 7.11 -5.50
C MET A 135 -6.30 6.67 -5.55
N GLY A 136 -6.01 5.43 -5.97
CA GLY A 136 -4.65 4.93 -6.10
C GLY A 136 -3.79 5.77 -7.05
N TYR A 137 -4.39 6.32 -8.12
CA TYR A 137 -3.67 7.21 -9.02
C TYR A 137 -3.42 8.60 -8.42
N ALA A 138 -4.44 9.24 -7.83
CA ALA A 138 -4.32 10.60 -7.33
C ALA A 138 -3.43 10.69 -6.07
N TRP A 139 -3.49 9.70 -5.20
CA TRP A 139 -2.78 9.70 -3.91
C TRP A 139 -1.39 9.09 -3.94
N ASN A 140 -1.02 8.38 -5.00
CA ASN A 140 0.29 7.73 -5.13
C ASN A 140 1.44 8.72 -5.45
N ASN A 141 1.15 10.00 -5.68
CA ASN A 141 2.16 11.03 -5.95
C ASN A 141 2.49 11.90 -4.72
N GLY A 142 1.85 11.65 -3.59
CA GLY A 142 1.95 12.44 -2.37
C GLY A 142 3.01 11.99 -1.36
N ALA A 143 2.96 12.59 -0.16
CA ALA A 143 3.79 12.22 0.98
C ALA A 143 3.34 10.93 1.68
N HIS A 144 2.37 10.23 1.09
CA HIS A 144 1.98 8.95 1.61
C HIS A 144 3.18 8.02 1.60
N SER A 145 3.62 7.60 2.76
CA SER A 145 4.56 6.50 2.87
C SER A 145 3.78 5.22 2.57
N ASP A 146 3.48 5.04 1.29
CA ASP A 146 2.75 3.88 0.81
C ASP A 146 3.63 2.63 0.86
N ALA A 147 4.09 2.34 2.08
CA ALA A 147 4.82 1.11 2.33
C ALA A 147 3.90 -0.12 2.18
N GLY A 148 2.58 0.09 2.06
CA GLY A 148 1.55 -0.95 1.91
C GLY A 148 1.68 -2.06 2.96
N ASN A 149 2.89 -2.54 3.16
CA ASN A 149 3.23 -3.61 4.09
C ASN A 149 4.40 -3.20 4.98
N VAL A 150 4.29 -3.45 6.27
CA VAL A 150 5.29 -3.13 7.28
C VAL A 150 5.94 -4.40 7.82
N ASN A 151 7.27 -4.41 7.86
CA ASN A 151 8.08 -5.48 8.45
C ASN A 151 8.04 -5.40 9.99
N ASN A 152 8.38 -6.51 10.66
CA ASN A 152 8.59 -6.56 12.11
C ASN A 152 7.39 -6.11 12.93
N MET A 153 6.19 -6.18 12.34
CA MET A 153 4.97 -5.69 12.96
C MET A 153 4.50 -6.59 14.08
N ILE A 154 4.11 -5.95 15.17
CA ILE A 154 3.31 -6.50 16.26
C ILE A 154 1.96 -5.80 16.16
N GLN A 155 0.90 -6.54 15.88
CA GLN A 155 -0.46 -6.00 15.89
C GLN A 155 -1.25 -6.61 17.04
N TYR A 156 -1.91 -5.76 17.83
CA TYR A 156 -2.93 -6.18 18.78
C TYR A 156 -4.30 -5.73 18.29
N THR A 157 -5.18 -6.69 18.07
CA THR A 157 -6.58 -6.46 17.71
C THR A 157 -7.43 -6.65 18.95
N LEU A 158 -8.26 -5.67 19.30
CA LEU A 158 -9.14 -5.72 20.46
C LEU A 158 -10.17 -6.85 20.31
N PRO A 159 -10.70 -7.38 21.42
CA PRO A 159 -11.85 -8.27 21.37
C PRO A 159 -13.02 -7.63 20.61
N ALA A 160 -13.84 -8.45 19.98
CA ALA A 160 -15.02 -7.96 19.25
C ALA A 160 -15.97 -7.19 20.18
N MET A 161 -16.34 -5.98 19.81
CA MET A 161 -17.23 -5.09 20.57
C MET A 161 -18.49 -4.76 19.76
N GLY A 162 -19.30 -5.76 19.47
CA GLY A 162 -20.47 -5.61 18.62
C GLY A 162 -20.06 -5.22 17.19
N ASN A 163 -20.51 -4.04 16.74
CA ASN A 163 -20.23 -3.51 15.41
C ASN A 163 -18.93 -2.69 15.30
N PHE A 164 -18.17 -2.63 16.39
CA PHE A 164 -16.93 -1.87 16.49
C PHE A 164 -15.72 -2.82 16.51
N SER A 165 -14.69 -2.50 15.77
CA SER A 165 -13.39 -3.17 15.81
C SER A 165 -12.27 -2.13 15.85
N ALA A 166 -11.19 -2.44 16.55
CA ALA A 166 -10.02 -1.57 16.63
C ALA A 166 -8.75 -2.39 16.81
N TYR A 167 -7.63 -1.83 16.38
CA TYR A 167 -6.32 -2.43 16.56
C TYR A 167 -5.21 -1.38 16.67
N VAL A 168 -4.11 -1.82 17.23
CA VAL A 168 -2.86 -1.05 17.33
C VAL A 168 -1.77 -1.84 16.61
N GLN A 169 -0.94 -1.16 15.86
CA GLN A 169 0.22 -1.72 15.17
C GLN A 169 1.50 -1.04 15.65
N LEU A 170 2.52 -1.82 15.91
CA LEU A 170 3.85 -1.37 16.31
C LEU A 170 4.88 -2.14 15.48
N ALA A 171 5.84 -1.44 14.87
CA ALA A 171 6.99 -2.09 14.28
C ALA A 171 8.26 -1.37 14.77
N PRO A 172 9.07 -2.02 15.61
CA PRO A 172 10.36 -1.47 16.01
C PRO A 172 11.30 -1.44 14.79
N GLY A 173 12.01 -0.34 14.64
CA GLY A 173 13.04 -0.21 13.61
C GLY A 173 14.24 -1.09 13.94
N GLU A 174 14.90 -1.61 12.92
CA GLU A 174 16.05 -2.50 13.06
C GLU A 174 17.40 -1.76 13.07
N ASN A 175 17.43 -0.48 12.69
CA ASN A 175 18.65 0.29 12.62
C ASN A 175 18.86 1.12 13.90
N ASN A 176 19.83 0.72 14.70
CA ASN A 176 20.31 1.56 15.82
C ASN A 176 21.23 2.63 15.27
N ASP A 177 20.78 3.87 15.25
CA ASP A 177 21.69 5.01 15.05
C ASP A 177 22.38 5.39 16.37
N ILE A 178 23.49 6.14 16.25
CA ILE A 178 24.26 6.65 17.40
C ILE A 178 23.47 7.65 18.27
N SER A 179 22.31 8.12 17.84
CA SER A 179 21.43 8.98 18.62
C SER A 179 20.44 8.20 19.50
N GLY A 180 20.48 6.86 19.46
CA GLY A 180 19.61 5.99 20.23
C GLY A 180 18.16 5.95 19.73
N ARG A 181 17.90 6.47 18.54
CA ARG A 181 16.62 6.36 17.85
C ARG A 181 16.70 5.27 16.79
N SER A 182 15.70 4.43 16.76
CA SER A 182 15.59 3.34 15.76
C SER A 182 15.01 3.92 14.49
N ALA A 183 15.74 3.83 13.37
CA ALA A 183 15.21 4.17 12.06
C ALA A 183 14.14 3.18 11.64
N GLY A 184 13.02 3.69 11.13
CA GLY A 184 11.92 2.86 10.64
C GLY A 184 10.94 2.39 11.71
N ASN A 185 10.87 3.04 12.88
CA ASN A 185 9.78 2.81 13.84
C ASN A 185 8.44 3.17 13.19
N TYR A 186 7.49 2.25 13.32
CA TYR A 186 6.13 2.46 12.87
C TYR A 186 5.17 2.25 14.03
N VAL A 187 4.20 3.16 14.16
CA VAL A 187 3.10 3.08 15.13
C VAL A 187 1.82 3.46 14.44
N ALA A 188 0.79 2.65 14.58
CA ALA A 188 -0.54 2.99 14.06
C ALA A 188 -1.65 2.56 15.00
N VAL A 189 -2.78 3.25 14.87
CA VAL A 189 -4.05 2.89 15.49
C VAL A 189 -5.15 2.98 14.44
N ALA A 190 -6.07 2.03 14.44
CA ALA A 190 -7.24 2.05 13.57
C ALA A 190 -8.49 1.58 14.30
N ALA A 191 -9.61 2.13 13.87
CA ALA A 191 -10.92 1.78 14.38
C ALA A 191 -11.94 1.78 13.24
N ASN A 192 -12.82 0.78 13.23
CA ASN A 192 -13.88 0.62 12.25
C ASN A 192 -15.21 0.37 12.95
N TYR A 193 -16.27 0.92 12.40
CA TYR A 193 -17.64 0.68 12.80
C TYR A 193 -18.48 0.34 11.58
N ALA A 194 -19.24 -0.75 11.63
CA ALA A 194 -20.16 -1.14 10.56
C ALA A 194 -21.48 -1.60 11.15
N ASN A 195 -22.59 -0.98 10.70
CA ASN A 195 -23.93 -1.34 11.15
C ASN A 195 -24.93 -1.18 10.01
N GLY A 196 -25.50 -2.30 9.57
CA GLY A 196 -26.43 -2.33 8.44
C GLY A 196 -25.78 -1.75 7.17
N PRO A 197 -26.41 -0.70 6.58
CA PRO A 197 -25.88 -0.10 5.34
C PRO A 197 -24.67 0.82 5.57
N PHE A 198 -24.36 1.21 6.78
CA PHE A 198 -23.34 2.20 7.12
C PHE A 198 -22.03 1.53 7.56
N ALA A 199 -20.90 2.00 7.02
CA ALA A 199 -19.57 1.68 7.51
C ALA A 199 -18.71 2.95 7.54
N ILE A 200 -17.87 3.09 8.57
CA ILE A 200 -16.87 4.14 8.71
C ILE A 200 -15.62 3.56 9.36
N GLY A 201 -14.47 4.05 8.95
CA GLY A 201 -13.21 3.71 9.56
C GLY A 201 -12.27 4.90 9.64
N VAL A 202 -11.35 4.83 10.59
CA VAL A 202 -10.28 5.80 10.79
C VAL A 202 -8.98 5.06 11.05
N ALA A 203 -7.89 5.55 10.46
CA ALA A 203 -6.54 5.09 10.74
C ALA A 203 -5.62 6.29 10.96
N TYR A 204 -4.72 6.17 11.91
CA TYR A 204 -3.61 7.09 12.11
C TYR A 204 -2.33 6.26 12.17
N GLU A 205 -1.32 6.69 11.42
CA GLU A 205 -0.02 6.05 11.42
C GLU A 205 1.10 7.08 11.46
N ASN A 206 2.21 6.69 12.08
CA ASN A 206 3.43 7.48 12.15
C ASN A 206 4.62 6.56 11.87
N THR A 207 5.51 7.00 10.99
CA THR A 207 6.75 6.33 10.65
C THR A 207 7.91 7.28 10.87
N SER A 208 8.89 6.83 11.64
CA SER A 208 10.16 7.57 11.83
C SER A 208 11.23 6.95 10.93
N VAL A 209 11.76 7.73 9.99
CA VAL A 209 12.85 7.31 9.10
C VAL A 209 14.10 8.11 9.42
N THR A 210 15.20 7.41 9.72
CA THR A 210 16.50 8.06 9.86
C THR A 210 17.22 8.01 8.51
N THR A 211 17.49 9.17 7.93
CA THR A 211 18.39 9.26 6.78
C THR A 211 19.82 9.06 7.27
N ALA A 212 20.52 8.05 6.76
CA ALA A 212 21.92 7.82 7.14
C ALA A 212 22.76 9.06 6.85
N ALA A 213 23.69 9.36 7.76
CA ALA A 213 24.71 10.36 7.52
C ALA A 213 25.50 9.98 6.26
N THR A 214 25.60 10.88 5.30
CA THR A 214 26.49 10.67 4.17
C THR A 214 27.87 11.15 4.59
N ALA A 215 28.86 10.26 4.55
CA ALA A 215 30.23 10.64 4.82
C ALA A 215 30.69 11.74 3.87
N ALA A 216 31.55 12.64 4.37
CA ALA A 216 32.21 13.61 3.50
C ALA A 216 32.87 12.87 2.36
N GLY A 217 32.49 13.22 1.15
CA GLY A 217 33.03 12.61 -0.07
C GLY A 217 33.88 13.60 -0.85
N THR A 218 34.67 13.09 -1.78
CA THR A 218 35.34 13.93 -2.75
C THR A 218 34.87 13.52 -4.13
N THR A 219 34.20 14.42 -4.83
CA THR A 219 33.82 14.19 -6.22
C THR A 219 34.98 14.60 -7.13
N TYR A 220 35.34 13.76 -8.07
CA TYR A 220 36.43 13.99 -9.02
C TYR A 220 35.85 14.28 -10.41
N ALA A 221 36.43 15.25 -11.10
CA ALA A 221 36.16 15.49 -12.52
C ALA A 221 37.49 15.78 -13.25
N PHE A 222 37.60 15.31 -14.48
CA PHE A 222 38.75 15.67 -15.31
C PHE A 222 38.61 17.12 -15.76
N PRO A 223 39.70 17.89 -15.79
CA PRO A 223 39.66 19.27 -16.26
C PRO A 223 39.18 19.28 -17.72
N LEU A 224 38.32 20.26 -18.04
CA LEU A 224 37.99 20.60 -19.41
C LEU A 224 39.27 20.89 -20.22
N ALA A 225 39.20 20.91 -21.54
CA ALA A 225 40.32 21.11 -22.45
C ALA A 225 41.19 22.36 -22.14
N THR A 226 40.72 23.27 -21.29
CA THR A 226 41.43 24.48 -20.84
C THR A 226 42.35 24.24 -19.63
N GLY A 227 42.35 23.04 -19.04
CA GLY A 227 43.18 22.72 -17.86
C GLY A 227 42.77 23.43 -16.56
N ALA A 228 41.64 24.09 -16.51
CA ALA A 228 41.13 24.84 -15.36
C ALA A 228 39.89 24.19 -14.76
N CYS A 229 39.77 24.18 -13.43
CA CYS A 229 38.54 23.75 -12.74
C CYS A 229 37.53 24.93 -12.69
N THR A 230 36.24 24.63 -12.59
CA THR A 230 35.22 25.64 -12.27
C THR A 230 35.44 26.23 -10.88
N ALA A 231 34.98 27.42 -10.62
CA ALA A 231 35.28 28.24 -9.43
C ALA A 231 35.07 27.56 -8.04
N THR A 232 34.35 26.45 -8.00
CA THR A 232 34.04 25.71 -6.75
C THR A 232 34.85 24.41 -6.62
N TRP A 233 35.77 24.14 -7.53
CA TRP A 233 36.59 22.92 -7.56
C TRP A 233 38.08 23.24 -7.38
N THR A 234 38.79 22.37 -6.68
CA THR A 234 40.22 22.51 -6.46
C THR A 234 40.98 21.60 -7.43
N LEU A 235 41.96 22.18 -8.15
CA LEU A 235 42.86 21.41 -9.03
C LEU A 235 44.04 20.88 -8.23
N ALA A 236 44.19 19.55 -8.17
CA ALA A 236 45.34 18.89 -7.61
C ALA A 236 45.76 17.71 -8.53
N ASN A 237 47.03 17.64 -8.86
CA ASN A 237 47.58 16.59 -9.73
C ASN A 237 46.86 16.40 -11.07
N GLY A 238 46.35 17.50 -11.68
CA GLY A 238 45.63 17.46 -12.94
C GLY A 238 44.16 16.99 -12.82
N ILE A 239 43.67 16.82 -11.62
CA ILE A 239 42.28 16.39 -11.35
C ILE A 239 41.56 17.49 -10.55
N CYS A 240 40.39 17.89 -11.02
CA CYS A 240 39.50 18.77 -10.27
C CYS A 240 38.76 17.96 -9.22
N SER A 241 38.83 18.39 -7.98
CA SER A 241 38.12 17.77 -6.86
C SER A 241 37.27 18.80 -6.10
N LYS A 242 36.13 18.38 -5.63
CA LYS A 242 35.26 19.15 -4.73
C LYS A 242 34.92 18.28 -3.54
N ALA A 243 35.28 18.77 -2.35
CA ALA A 243 34.85 18.15 -1.14
C ALA A 243 33.34 18.40 -0.94
N SER A 244 32.57 17.36 -0.74
CA SER A 244 31.21 17.49 -0.23
C SER A 244 31.25 17.44 1.29
N ALA A 245 30.52 18.35 1.94
CA ALA A 245 30.34 18.28 3.38
C ALA A 245 29.66 16.95 3.77
N ALA A 246 30.03 16.40 4.92
CA ALA A 246 29.26 15.31 5.50
C ALA A 246 27.83 15.80 5.77
N ALA A 247 26.85 15.07 5.28
CA ALA A 247 25.47 15.31 5.68
C ALA A 247 25.23 14.64 7.05
N VAL A 248 24.64 15.37 7.97
CA VAL A 248 24.27 14.85 9.30
C VAL A 248 23.06 13.93 9.12
N ALA A 249 23.02 12.81 9.85
CA ALA A 249 21.82 11.98 9.91
C ALA A 249 20.63 12.81 10.43
N THR A 250 19.53 12.81 9.70
CA THR A 250 18.31 13.51 10.10
C THR A 250 17.18 12.51 10.26
N ASN A 251 16.44 12.62 11.37
CA ASN A 251 15.19 11.87 11.52
C ASN A 251 14.06 12.63 10.84
N VAL A 252 13.35 11.94 10.00
CA VAL A 252 12.14 12.44 9.34
C VAL A 252 10.96 11.62 9.84
N ASP A 253 10.08 12.29 10.57
CA ASP A 253 8.82 11.70 10.99
C ASP A 253 7.76 11.97 9.92
N THR A 254 7.09 10.92 9.50
CA THR A 254 5.94 10.99 8.57
C THR A 254 4.70 10.51 9.31
N SER A 255 3.65 11.29 9.29
CA SER A 255 2.36 10.86 9.84
C SER A 255 1.30 10.88 8.75
N ASN A 256 0.37 9.93 8.84
CA ASN A 256 -0.78 9.84 7.97
C ASN A 256 -2.06 9.64 8.78
N THR A 257 -3.12 10.34 8.39
CA THR A 257 -4.46 10.23 8.97
C THR A 257 -5.44 9.96 7.86
N SER A 258 -6.12 8.82 7.94
CA SER A 258 -7.08 8.36 6.95
C SER A 258 -8.46 8.21 7.59
N VAL A 259 -9.49 8.71 6.93
CA VAL A 259 -10.90 8.55 7.33
C VAL A 259 -11.70 8.16 6.09
N GLY A 260 -12.42 7.07 6.16
CA GLY A 260 -13.25 6.59 5.06
C GLY A 260 -14.60 6.10 5.54
N GLY A 261 -15.60 6.16 4.66
CA GLY A 261 -16.91 5.65 4.95
C GLY A 261 -17.68 5.24 3.71
N SER A 262 -18.69 4.40 3.92
CA SER A 262 -19.60 3.97 2.87
C SER A 262 -21.03 3.85 3.39
N TYR A 263 -21.98 4.03 2.47
CA TYR A 263 -23.39 3.84 2.74
C TYR A 263 -24.06 3.08 1.59
N ASP A 264 -24.73 1.99 1.90
CA ASP A 264 -25.50 1.19 0.94
C ASP A 264 -26.93 1.70 0.88
N LEU A 265 -27.30 2.27 -0.27
CA LEU A 265 -28.65 2.77 -0.56
C LEU A 265 -29.58 1.69 -1.12
N GLY A 266 -29.11 0.44 -1.23
CA GLY A 266 -29.82 -0.67 -1.86
C GLY A 266 -29.67 -0.69 -3.39
N MET A 267 -29.90 0.44 -4.05
CA MET A 267 -29.71 0.58 -5.50
C MET A 267 -28.25 0.91 -5.89
N MET A 268 -27.48 1.49 -4.99
CA MET A 268 -26.06 1.80 -5.14
C MET A 268 -25.39 1.89 -3.77
N LYS A 269 -24.08 1.68 -3.73
CA LYS A 269 -23.26 1.96 -2.55
C LYS A 269 -22.37 3.17 -2.83
N VAL A 270 -22.42 4.16 -1.94
CA VAL A 270 -21.61 5.38 -2.04
C VAL A 270 -20.44 5.30 -1.08
N TYR A 271 -19.32 5.93 -1.44
CA TYR A 271 -18.07 5.94 -0.69
C TYR A 271 -17.53 7.35 -0.62
N ALA A 272 -16.93 7.71 0.50
CA ALA A 272 -16.20 8.96 0.67
C ALA A 272 -14.96 8.71 1.53
N GLY A 273 -13.86 9.36 1.19
CA GLY A 273 -12.61 9.24 1.89
C GLY A 273 -11.87 10.56 1.98
N PHE A 274 -11.12 10.70 3.06
CA PHE A 274 -10.19 11.78 3.31
C PHE A 274 -8.89 11.22 3.85
N GLU A 275 -7.78 11.74 3.39
CA GLU A 275 -6.45 11.38 3.86
C GLU A 275 -5.58 12.63 3.99
N GLN A 276 -4.76 12.67 5.04
CA GLN A 276 -3.79 13.73 5.28
C GLN A 276 -2.46 13.13 5.67
N GLY A 277 -1.45 13.35 4.82
CA GLY A 277 -0.06 13.02 5.08
C GLY A 277 0.72 14.27 5.55
N LYS A 278 1.68 14.07 6.43
CA LYS A 278 2.57 15.13 6.88
C LYS A 278 3.98 14.60 7.09
N THR A 279 4.93 15.28 6.48
CA THR A 279 6.37 15.13 6.73
C THR A 279 6.92 16.42 7.30
N VAL A 280 8.21 16.46 7.67
CA VAL A 280 8.87 17.71 8.13
C VAL A 280 8.79 18.81 7.06
N ALA A 281 8.82 18.46 5.78
CA ALA A 281 8.91 19.41 4.64
C ALA A 281 7.61 19.57 3.86
N LYS A 282 6.62 18.69 4.04
CA LYS A 282 5.41 18.66 3.21
C LYS A 282 4.19 18.29 4.02
N GLN A 283 3.06 18.81 3.63
CA GLN A 283 1.76 18.36 4.07
C GLN A 283 0.90 18.12 2.83
N ASP A 284 0.27 16.96 2.76
CA ASP A 284 -0.63 16.55 1.70
C ASP A 284 -2.02 16.36 2.28
N ALA A 285 -3.05 16.67 1.50
CA ALA A 285 -4.43 16.39 1.85
C ALA A 285 -5.20 15.95 0.61
N GLY A 286 -5.85 14.81 0.72
CA GLY A 286 -6.62 14.21 -0.35
C GLY A 286 -8.06 13.91 0.07
N TYR A 287 -8.96 13.89 -0.91
CA TYR A 287 -10.30 13.35 -0.74
C TYR A 287 -10.67 12.47 -1.93
N SER A 288 -11.52 11.51 -1.68
CA SER A 288 -12.11 10.64 -2.70
C SER A 288 -13.61 10.53 -2.51
N ILE A 289 -14.30 10.33 -3.63
CA ILE A 289 -15.71 9.95 -3.67
C ILE A 289 -15.87 8.84 -4.69
N GLY A 290 -16.78 7.92 -4.45
CA GLY A 290 -17.06 6.86 -5.39
C GLY A 290 -18.41 6.23 -5.23
N VAL A 291 -18.84 5.49 -6.24
CA VAL A 291 -20.08 4.74 -6.23
C VAL A 291 -19.91 3.37 -6.86
N GLN A 292 -20.63 2.41 -6.32
CA GLN A 292 -20.82 1.09 -6.91
C GLN A 292 -22.30 0.88 -7.21
N VAL A 293 -22.63 0.56 -8.46
CA VAL A 293 -24.01 0.32 -8.90
C VAL A 293 -24.13 -1.14 -9.36
N PRO A 294 -24.87 -2.00 -8.65
CA PRO A 294 -25.13 -3.37 -9.08
C PRO A 294 -26.10 -3.36 -10.28
N MET A 295 -25.79 -4.11 -11.33
CA MET A 295 -26.56 -4.24 -12.57
C MET A 295 -26.71 -5.71 -12.94
N GLY A 296 -27.39 -6.50 -12.12
CA GLY A 296 -27.50 -7.95 -12.30
C GLY A 296 -26.16 -8.66 -12.09
N ALA A 297 -25.62 -9.30 -13.13
CA ALA A 297 -24.29 -9.94 -13.08
C ALA A 297 -23.14 -8.94 -13.24
N ALA A 298 -23.43 -7.69 -13.59
CA ALA A 298 -22.42 -6.65 -13.73
C ALA A 298 -22.46 -5.69 -12.53
N LYS A 299 -21.35 -4.98 -12.30
CA LYS A 299 -21.24 -3.84 -11.38
C LYS A 299 -20.54 -2.70 -12.11
N LEU A 300 -21.08 -1.51 -12.01
CA LEU A 300 -20.41 -0.29 -12.41
C LEU A 300 -19.76 0.35 -11.18
N HIS A 301 -18.47 0.63 -11.28
CA HIS A 301 -17.69 1.36 -10.28
C HIS A 301 -17.26 2.69 -10.89
N LEU A 302 -17.50 3.78 -10.19
CA LEU A 302 -17.01 5.10 -10.56
C LEU A 302 -16.31 5.71 -9.36
N GLY A 303 -15.22 6.43 -9.61
CA GLY A 303 -14.45 7.09 -8.56
C GLY A 303 -13.83 8.39 -9.06
N TYR A 304 -13.70 9.33 -8.15
CA TYR A 304 -12.95 10.55 -8.30
C TYR A 304 -12.10 10.77 -7.06
N ALA A 305 -10.85 11.16 -7.25
CA ALA A 305 -9.97 11.53 -6.15
C ALA A 305 -9.16 12.78 -6.53
N LYS A 306 -8.79 13.52 -5.50
CA LYS A 306 -7.95 14.71 -5.59
C LYS A 306 -7.02 14.75 -4.40
N GLU A 307 -5.79 15.19 -4.64
CA GLU A 307 -4.80 15.47 -3.59
C GLU A 307 -4.19 16.84 -3.84
N THR A 308 -3.88 17.54 -2.76
CA THR A 308 -3.20 18.84 -2.75
C THR A 308 -1.97 18.73 -1.88
N GLN A 309 -0.80 19.17 -2.37
CA GLN A 309 0.44 19.23 -1.64
C GLN A 309 0.76 20.67 -1.22
N ILE A 310 1.20 20.85 0.00
CA ILE A 310 1.68 22.11 0.55
C ILE A 310 3.13 21.89 0.99
N ALA A 311 4.11 22.55 0.35
CA ALA A 311 5.50 22.48 0.74
C ALA A 311 5.92 23.75 1.48
N ASP A 312 6.62 23.62 2.62
CA ASP A 312 7.30 24.68 3.39
C ASP A 312 6.47 25.97 3.65
N GLY A 313 5.17 25.83 3.96
CA GLY A 313 4.29 26.97 4.28
C GLY A 313 3.91 27.84 3.09
N ASN A 314 4.38 27.54 1.91
CA ASN A 314 3.89 28.13 0.66
C ASN A 314 2.93 27.13 0.02
N ALA A 315 1.73 27.58 -0.32
CA ALA A 315 0.81 26.81 -1.13
C ALA A 315 1.42 26.64 -2.55
N ILE A 316 2.31 25.66 -2.68
CA ILE A 316 2.67 25.16 -4.00
C ILE A 316 1.61 24.12 -4.28
N ASP A 317 0.65 24.48 -5.13
CA ASP A 317 -0.38 23.57 -5.61
C ASP A 317 0.24 22.44 -6.45
N GLY A 318 0.91 21.50 -5.77
CA GLY A 318 1.02 20.16 -6.30
C GLY A 318 -0.40 19.61 -6.29
N LEU A 319 -1.02 19.48 -7.43
CA LEU A 319 -2.38 19.00 -7.58
C LEU A 319 -2.36 17.69 -8.33
N SER A 320 -2.77 16.62 -7.69
CA SER A 320 -3.13 15.37 -8.35
C SER A 320 -4.64 15.22 -8.32
N LYS A 321 -5.22 14.85 -9.45
CA LYS A 321 -6.63 14.48 -9.53
C LYS A 321 -6.81 13.36 -10.53
N ALA A 322 -7.75 12.47 -10.26
CA ALA A 322 -8.07 11.40 -11.16
C ALA A 322 -9.57 11.09 -11.14
N PHE A 323 -10.05 10.60 -12.25
CA PHE A 323 -11.36 9.99 -12.42
C PHE A 323 -11.16 8.58 -12.95
N GLY A 324 -11.91 7.62 -12.42
CA GLY A 324 -11.87 6.24 -12.87
C GLY A 324 -13.26 5.64 -12.99
N GLY A 325 -13.41 4.69 -13.91
CA GLY A 325 -14.62 3.91 -14.09
C GLY A 325 -14.29 2.48 -14.46
N GLN A 326 -15.07 1.53 -13.92
CA GLN A 326 -14.90 0.10 -14.20
C GLN A 326 -16.27 -0.55 -14.36
N ILE A 327 -16.39 -1.43 -15.34
CA ILE A 327 -17.52 -2.35 -15.44
C ILE A 327 -16.96 -3.75 -15.21
N VAL A 328 -17.42 -4.38 -14.13
CA VAL A 328 -17.01 -5.73 -13.73
C VAL A 328 -18.18 -6.66 -13.95
N TYR A 329 -17.99 -7.71 -14.73
CA TYR A 329 -19.01 -8.71 -15.04
C TYR A 329 -18.63 -10.06 -14.43
N ALA A 330 -19.46 -10.57 -13.53
CA ALA A 330 -19.25 -11.89 -12.91
C ALA A 330 -19.57 -13.00 -13.92
N VAL A 331 -18.54 -13.61 -14.50
CA VAL A 331 -18.64 -14.78 -15.39
C VAL A 331 -18.98 -16.02 -14.57
N SER A 332 -18.44 -16.11 -13.36
CA SER A 332 -18.74 -17.16 -12.37
C SER A 332 -18.51 -16.63 -10.96
N LYS A 333 -18.71 -17.47 -9.93
CA LYS A 333 -18.40 -17.11 -8.52
C LYS A 333 -16.93 -16.77 -8.28
N ARG A 334 -16.03 -17.16 -9.18
CA ARG A 334 -14.57 -17.00 -9.02
C ARG A 334 -13.92 -16.26 -10.19
N THR A 335 -14.68 -15.93 -11.24
CA THR A 335 -14.13 -15.32 -12.46
C THR A 335 -14.92 -14.10 -12.84
N ASP A 336 -14.22 -12.99 -12.98
CA ASP A 336 -14.73 -11.71 -13.45
C ASP A 336 -14.06 -11.35 -14.78
N GLY A 337 -14.85 -10.87 -15.74
CA GLY A 337 -14.36 -10.10 -16.87
C GLY A 337 -14.58 -8.62 -16.60
N TYR A 338 -13.69 -7.76 -17.07
CA TYR A 338 -13.85 -6.32 -16.80
C TYR A 338 -13.31 -5.42 -17.91
N VAL A 339 -13.83 -4.21 -17.91
CA VAL A 339 -13.29 -3.07 -18.64
C VAL A 339 -13.04 -1.97 -17.62
N SER A 340 -11.86 -1.34 -17.67
CA SER A 340 -11.52 -0.24 -16.79
C SER A 340 -10.94 0.95 -17.56
N TYR A 341 -11.18 2.12 -17.04
CA TYR A 341 -10.63 3.38 -17.51
C TYR A 341 -10.27 4.25 -16.32
N VAL A 342 -9.06 4.81 -16.34
CA VAL A 342 -8.64 5.85 -15.40
C VAL A 342 -7.94 6.96 -16.17
N SER A 343 -8.23 8.18 -15.80
CA SER A 343 -7.54 9.37 -16.31
C SER A 343 -7.20 10.28 -15.16
N GLY A 344 -5.95 10.67 -15.08
CA GLY A 344 -5.46 11.55 -14.05
C GLY A 344 -4.49 12.59 -14.58
N THR A 345 -4.34 13.65 -13.81
CA THR A 345 -3.36 14.70 -14.01
C THR A 345 -2.62 14.94 -12.71
N ALA A 346 -1.34 15.25 -12.81
CA ALA A 346 -0.50 15.58 -11.68
C ALA A 346 0.44 16.73 -12.03
N ASN A 347 0.59 17.67 -11.11
CA ASN A 347 1.59 18.74 -11.16
C ASN A 347 2.66 18.43 -10.13
N ALA A 348 3.91 18.28 -10.53
CA ALA A 348 5.01 18.13 -9.59
C ALA A 348 5.28 19.47 -8.89
N PRO A 349 5.40 19.51 -7.56
CA PRO A 349 5.84 20.71 -6.86
C PRO A 349 7.29 21.01 -7.23
N VAL A 350 7.57 22.23 -7.69
CA VAL A 350 8.95 22.70 -7.92
C VAL A 350 9.32 23.71 -6.86
N ALA A 351 10.52 23.56 -6.31
CA ALA A 351 11.13 24.59 -5.49
C ALA A 351 11.22 25.88 -6.31
N ALA A 352 10.59 26.95 -5.81
CA ALA A 352 10.63 28.32 -6.29
C ALA A 352 10.14 28.58 -7.73
N ALA A 353 8.93 29.11 -7.83
CA ALA A 353 8.42 30.02 -8.88
C ALA A 353 8.33 29.52 -10.34
N THR A 354 8.61 28.28 -10.64
CA THR A 354 8.39 27.74 -11.99
C THR A 354 7.33 26.63 -11.95
N PHE A 355 6.18 26.88 -12.55
CA PHE A 355 5.16 25.87 -12.77
C PHE A 355 5.75 24.73 -13.62
N GLN A 356 5.76 23.50 -13.08
CA GLN A 356 5.88 22.35 -13.98
C GLN A 356 4.56 22.16 -14.73
N PRO A 357 4.62 21.84 -16.01
CA PRO A 357 3.43 21.57 -16.78
C PRO A 357 2.69 20.35 -16.20
N GLU A 358 1.37 20.38 -16.34
CA GLU A 358 0.49 19.31 -15.88
C GLU A 358 0.78 18.02 -16.64
N SER A 359 1.32 17.00 -15.99
CA SER A 359 1.45 15.67 -16.56
C SER A 359 0.09 15.00 -16.61
N LYS A 360 -0.19 14.27 -17.69
CA LYS A 360 -1.43 13.53 -17.88
C LYS A 360 -1.13 12.05 -18.08
N LEU A 361 -1.92 11.20 -17.44
CA LEU A 361 -1.92 9.77 -17.67
C LEU A 361 -3.35 9.30 -17.91
N THR A 362 -3.52 8.42 -18.89
CA THR A 362 -4.79 7.75 -19.17
C THR A 362 -4.50 6.28 -19.36
N ASN A 363 -5.26 5.43 -18.73
CA ASN A 363 -5.19 3.98 -18.93
C ASN A 363 -6.58 3.45 -19.27
N PHE A 364 -6.67 2.71 -20.36
CA PHE A 364 -7.84 1.92 -20.74
C PHE A 364 -7.44 0.46 -20.81
N SER A 365 -8.17 -0.42 -20.13
CA SER A 365 -7.83 -1.84 -20.15
C SER A 365 -9.07 -2.75 -20.14
N VAL A 366 -8.88 -3.95 -20.69
CA VAL A 366 -9.83 -5.05 -20.67
C VAL A 366 -9.12 -6.26 -20.08
N GLY A 367 -9.74 -6.92 -19.12
CA GLY A 367 -9.07 -8.02 -18.42
C GLY A 367 -10.00 -9.06 -17.85
N VAL A 368 -9.36 -10.05 -17.25
CA VAL A 368 -10.01 -11.18 -16.56
C VAL A 368 -9.31 -11.39 -15.23
N ARG A 369 -10.11 -11.54 -14.17
CA ARG A 369 -9.66 -11.93 -12.85
C ARG A 369 -10.23 -13.28 -12.47
N HIS A 370 -9.39 -14.19 -11.99
CA HIS A 370 -9.80 -15.50 -11.47
C HIS A 370 -9.27 -15.71 -10.05
N SER A 371 -10.15 -16.10 -9.14
CA SER A 371 -9.81 -16.45 -7.74
C SER A 371 -9.88 -17.95 -7.52
N PHE A 372 -8.95 -18.53 -6.78
CA PHE A 372 -8.88 -19.95 -6.46
C PHE A 372 -8.62 -20.23 -5.00
#